data_2fd31d69b9ffbbb65ab70ffa34e28656
#
_entry.id   2fd31d69b9ffbbb65ab70ffa34e28656
#
_cell.length_a   1.000
_cell.length_b   1.000
_cell.length_c   1.000
_cell.angle_alpha   90.00
_cell.angle_beta   90.00
_cell.angle_gamma   90.00
#
_symmetry.space_group_name_H-M   'P 1'
#
loop_
_entity.id
_entity.type
_entity.pdbx_description
1 polymer ?
#
loop_
_entity_poly.entity_id
_entity_poly.type
_entity_poly.pdbx_seq_one_letter_code
_entity_poly.pdbx_strand_id
1 'polypeptide(L)'
;MISAGSILYGEFMAEVTSDLPGPVLVEITNGTYNGWRLIGQFDIPPGSRGILVTFDKLVNLEGREFSIKALAIDGIEGQSLIASKVEPRLLQRYGPAFAVSFISGLAENLAQPRSTIGVIGNSQVVIEEPSTLEQAGYAGLSKSINAISTDIANQRPRGPLITIKSGHPVGILFTSSTNNLI
;
A
#
# COMPACT_ATOMS: atom_id res chain seq x y z
N MET A 1 -13.79 -24.68 26.18
CA MET A 1 -12.49 -24.08 26.54
C MET A 1 -11.55 -24.24 25.35
N ILE A 2 -10.92 -23.13 24.90
CA ILE A 2 -9.86 -23.15 23.90
C ILE A 2 -8.58 -22.74 24.62
N SER A 3 -7.53 -23.55 24.53
CA SER A 3 -6.26 -23.30 25.18
C SER A 3 -5.37 -22.37 24.35
N ALA A 4 -4.53 -21.59 25.00
CA ALA A 4 -3.47 -20.85 24.30
C ALA A 4 -2.57 -21.83 23.53
N GLY A 5 -2.15 -21.42 22.33
CA GLY A 5 -1.40 -22.27 21.39
C GLY A 5 -2.25 -23.21 20.53
N SER A 6 -3.56 -23.29 20.76
CA SER A 6 -4.46 -24.05 19.86
C SER A 6 -4.59 -23.35 18.52
N ILE A 7 -4.62 -24.12 17.44
CA ILE A 7 -4.87 -23.65 16.08
C ILE A 7 -6.20 -24.26 15.61
N LEU A 8 -7.13 -23.39 15.24
CA LEU A 8 -8.34 -23.77 14.51
C LEU A 8 -8.20 -23.34 13.05
N TYR A 9 -8.96 -23.97 12.15
CA TYR A 9 -8.95 -23.64 10.74
C TYR A 9 -10.28 -23.03 10.33
N GLY A 10 -10.22 -22.06 9.45
CA GLY A 10 -11.37 -21.34 8.95
C GLY A 10 -11.12 -20.74 7.57
N GLU A 11 -12.09 -19.96 7.12
CA GLU A 11 -12.05 -19.28 5.84
C GLU A 11 -12.52 -17.83 5.98
N PHE A 12 -11.91 -16.92 5.22
CA PHE A 12 -12.38 -15.55 5.16
C PHE A 12 -13.76 -15.46 4.51
N MET A 13 -14.73 -14.87 5.21
CA MET A 13 -16.09 -14.73 4.69
C MET A 13 -16.23 -13.62 3.67
N ALA A 14 -15.40 -12.60 3.76
CA ALA A 14 -15.40 -11.43 2.88
C ALA A 14 -14.00 -11.12 2.37
N GLU A 15 -13.94 -10.44 1.23
CA GLU A 15 -12.67 -9.91 0.72
C GLU A 15 -12.14 -8.81 1.63
N VAL A 16 -10.85 -8.87 1.94
CA VAL A 16 -10.12 -7.85 2.70
C VAL A 16 -9.11 -7.20 1.79
N THR A 17 -9.12 -5.87 1.73
CA THR A 17 -8.19 -5.11 0.90
C THR A 17 -7.49 -4.02 1.71
N SER A 18 -6.21 -3.81 1.43
CA SER A 18 -5.38 -2.81 2.10
C SER A 18 -5.87 -1.36 1.96
N ASP A 19 -6.69 -1.08 0.94
CA ASP A 19 -7.19 0.27 0.67
C ASP A 19 -8.45 0.64 1.47
N LEU A 20 -9.17 -0.36 1.97
CA LEU A 20 -10.43 -0.18 2.69
C LEU A 20 -10.31 -0.76 4.10
N PRO A 21 -10.07 0.09 5.12
CA PRO A 21 -10.08 -0.38 6.50
C PRO A 21 -11.49 -0.84 6.88
N GLY A 22 -11.56 -2.01 7.51
CA GLY A 22 -12.82 -2.59 7.93
C GLY A 22 -12.62 -3.80 8.83
N PRO A 23 -13.68 -4.31 9.47
CA PRO A 23 -13.60 -5.53 10.26
C PRO A 23 -13.33 -6.73 9.36
N VAL A 24 -12.55 -7.66 9.86
CA VAL A 24 -12.28 -8.95 9.23
C VAL A 24 -13.18 -9.99 9.83
N LEU A 25 -13.84 -10.78 8.97
CA LEU A 25 -14.70 -11.89 9.35
C LEU A 25 -14.14 -13.19 8.83
N VAL A 26 -14.02 -14.16 9.74
CA VAL A 26 -13.60 -15.54 9.44
C VAL A 26 -14.62 -16.50 10.03
N GLU A 27 -14.98 -17.53 9.29
CA GLU A 27 -15.79 -18.64 9.78
C GLU A 27 -14.91 -19.85 10.04
N ILE A 28 -15.09 -20.50 11.20
CA ILE A 28 -14.39 -21.74 11.54
C ILE A 28 -15.04 -22.88 10.77
N THR A 29 -14.23 -23.63 10.04
CA THR A 29 -14.72 -24.72 9.14
C THR A 29 -14.47 -26.12 9.67
N ASN A 30 -13.87 -26.25 10.86
CA ASN A 30 -13.54 -27.56 11.41
C ASN A 30 -13.79 -27.69 12.92
N GLY A 31 -13.91 -28.94 13.38
CA GLY A 31 -13.97 -29.28 14.79
C GLY A 31 -15.27 -28.88 15.49
N THR A 32 -15.20 -28.79 16.83
CA THR A 32 -16.36 -28.51 17.71
C THR A 32 -16.92 -27.09 17.51
N TYR A 33 -16.15 -26.17 16.95
CA TYR A 33 -16.51 -24.76 16.77
C TYR A 33 -16.90 -24.46 15.31
N ASN A 34 -17.21 -25.48 14.51
CA ASN A 34 -17.61 -25.29 13.11
C ASN A 34 -18.82 -24.36 13.00
N GLY A 35 -18.75 -23.39 12.07
CA GLY A 35 -19.78 -22.36 11.87
C GLY A 35 -19.70 -21.18 12.84
N TRP A 36 -18.81 -21.22 13.84
CA TRP A 36 -18.56 -20.04 14.68
C TRP A 36 -17.77 -19.01 13.91
N ARG A 37 -17.99 -17.74 14.24
CA ARG A 37 -17.39 -16.62 13.50
C ARG A 37 -16.42 -15.83 14.36
N LEU A 38 -15.32 -15.46 13.77
CA LEU A 38 -14.36 -14.55 14.38
C LEU A 38 -14.50 -13.16 13.76
N ILE A 39 -14.43 -12.16 14.60
CA ILE A 39 -14.39 -10.76 14.23
C ILE A 39 -13.05 -10.23 14.68
N GLY A 40 -12.39 -9.48 13.80
CA GLY A 40 -11.08 -8.92 14.06
C GLY A 40 -10.79 -7.70 13.24
N GLN A 41 -9.55 -7.27 13.34
CA GLN A 41 -9.01 -6.13 12.63
C GLN A 41 -7.75 -6.55 11.90
N PHE A 42 -7.35 -5.76 10.92
CA PHE A 42 -6.09 -5.97 10.24
C PHE A 42 -5.18 -4.75 10.31
N ASP A 43 -3.91 -5.01 10.24
CA ASP A 43 -2.85 -4.00 10.14
C ASP A 43 -1.88 -4.38 9.01
N ILE A 44 -1.22 -3.37 8.45
CA ILE A 44 -0.23 -3.56 7.38
C ILE A 44 1.09 -3.01 7.88
N PRO A 45 2.00 -3.88 8.34
CA PRO A 45 3.30 -3.44 8.80
C PRO A 45 4.07 -2.70 7.69
N PRO A 46 4.77 -1.62 8.00
CA PRO A 46 5.51 -0.85 7.01
C PRO A 46 6.48 -1.73 6.21
N GLY A 47 6.40 -1.67 4.87
CA GLY A 47 7.26 -2.45 3.98
C GLY A 47 6.86 -3.91 3.81
N SER A 48 5.81 -4.39 4.48
CA SER A 48 5.32 -5.77 4.33
C SER A 48 4.60 -5.97 3.00
N ARG A 49 4.53 -7.24 2.57
CA ARG A 49 3.75 -7.69 1.42
C ARG A 49 2.53 -8.51 1.84
N GLY A 50 2.16 -8.46 3.11
CA GLY A 50 1.03 -9.19 3.67
C GLY A 50 0.29 -8.37 4.71
N ILE A 51 -0.89 -8.83 5.05
CA ILE A 51 -1.81 -8.25 6.02
C ILE A 51 -1.69 -9.07 7.31
N LEU A 52 -1.49 -8.42 8.44
CA LEU A 52 -1.54 -9.02 9.77
C LEU A 52 -2.98 -8.91 10.29
N VAL A 53 -3.62 -10.05 10.56
CA VAL A 53 -5.00 -10.09 11.07
C VAL A 53 -5.01 -10.57 12.50
N THR A 54 -5.67 -9.81 13.37
CA THR A 54 -5.88 -10.14 14.78
C THR A 54 -7.36 -10.24 15.09
N PHE A 55 -7.75 -11.23 15.88
CA PHE A 55 -9.15 -11.45 16.28
C PHE A 55 -9.31 -11.15 17.77
N ASP A 56 -10.34 -10.41 18.09
CA ASP A 56 -10.71 -10.00 19.46
C ASP A 56 -12.06 -10.56 19.91
N LYS A 57 -12.90 -11.02 18.98
CA LYS A 57 -14.22 -11.60 19.26
C LYS A 57 -14.43 -12.91 18.56
N LEU A 58 -15.08 -13.83 19.27
CA LEU A 58 -15.61 -15.09 18.78
C LEU A 58 -17.10 -15.11 19.00
N VAL A 59 -17.89 -15.44 18.00
CA VAL A 59 -19.35 -15.47 18.04
C VAL A 59 -19.83 -16.88 17.76
N ASN A 60 -20.67 -17.42 18.63
CA ASN A 60 -21.25 -18.74 18.44
C ASN A 60 -22.45 -18.71 17.48
N LEU A 61 -23.03 -19.88 17.19
CA LEU A 61 -24.20 -20.02 16.30
C LEU A 61 -25.46 -19.32 16.84
N GLU A 62 -25.55 -19.11 18.16
CA GLU A 62 -26.67 -18.42 18.82
C GLU A 62 -26.48 -16.89 18.84
N GLY A 63 -25.35 -16.38 18.33
CA GLY A 63 -25.03 -14.94 18.35
C GLY A 63 -24.41 -14.46 19.66
N ARG A 64 -24.01 -15.35 20.56
CA ARG A 64 -23.33 -14.98 21.81
C ARG A 64 -21.87 -14.65 21.53
N GLU A 65 -21.40 -13.52 22.04
CA GLU A 65 -20.04 -13.02 21.85
C GLU A 65 -19.12 -13.40 23.00
N PHE A 66 -17.89 -13.79 22.66
CA PHE A 66 -16.83 -14.09 23.61
C PHE A 66 -15.59 -13.27 23.25
N SER A 67 -14.98 -12.62 24.25
CA SER A 67 -13.71 -11.93 24.05
C SER A 67 -12.58 -12.94 23.97
N ILE A 68 -11.76 -12.83 22.93
CA ILE A 68 -10.62 -13.71 22.66
C ILE A 68 -9.38 -12.91 22.30
N LYS A 69 -8.24 -13.57 22.22
CA LYS A 69 -7.04 -13.05 21.57
C LYS A 69 -6.50 -14.12 20.65
N ALA A 70 -6.60 -13.88 19.36
CA ALA A 70 -6.07 -14.80 18.36
C ALA A 70 -5.43 -14.06 17.19
N LEU A 71 -4.52 -14.73 16.53
CA LEU A 71 -3.78 -14.24 15.37
C LEU A 71 -4.09 -15.14 14.18
N ALA A 72 -4.28 -14.53 13.02
CA ALA A 72 -4.40 -15.29 11.77
C ALA A 72 -3.02 -15.75 11.28
N ILE A 73 -2.97 -16.97 10.78
CA ILE A 73 -1.83 -17.58 10.12
C ILE A 73 -2.29 -18.00 8.73
N ASP A 74 -1.48 -17.74 7.70
CA ASP A 74 -1.80 -18.25 6.37
C ASP A 74 -1.96 -19.77 6.39
N GLY A 75 -3.12 -20.24 5.93
CA GLY A 75 -3.45 -21.68 5.94
C GLY A 75 -2.62 -22.50 4.93
N ILE A 76 -1.93 -21.83 4.01
CA ILE A 76 -1.10 -22.45 2.96
C ILE A 76 0.38 -22.36 3.33
N GLU A 77 0.86 -21.20 3.70
CA GLU A 77 2.29 -20.94 3.95
C GLU A 77 2.68 -20.98 5.43
N GLY A 78 1.70 -20.95 6.34
CA GLY A 78 1.94 -20.98 7.78
C GLY A 78 2.55 -19.70 8.34
N GLN A 79 2.50 -18.60 7.60
CA GLN A 79 3.03 -17.29 7.99
C GLN A 79 1.94 -16.42 8.62
N SER A 80 2.34 -15.50 9.51
CA SER A 80 1.41 -14.55 10.13
C SER A 80 1.01 -13.38 9.22
N LEU A 81 1.66 -13.24 8.07
CA LEU A 81 1.32 -12.25 7.04
C LEU A 81 0.57 -12.94 5.91
N ILE A 82 -0.67 -12.56 5.71
CA ILE A 82 -1.57 -13.21 4.76
C ILE A 82 -1.75 -12.31 3.53
N ALA A 83 -1.63 -12.89 2.33
CA ALA A 83 -1.94 -12.22 1.08
C ALA A 83 -2.32 -13.23 0.00
N SER A 84 -3.53 -13.13 -0.54
CA SER A 84 -3.90 -13.91 -1.74
C SER A 84 -3.36 -13.28 -3.02
N LYS A 85 -3.21 -11.96 -3.03
CA LYS A 85 -2.71 -11.19 -4.18
C LYS A 85 -2.02 -9.90 -3.73
N VAL A 86 -0.88 -9.60 -4.33
CA VAL A 86 -0.15 -8.34 -4.12
C VAL A 86 0.05 -7.65 -5.46
N GLU A 87 -0.50 -6.45 -5.60
CA GLU A 87 -0.32 -5.61 -6.79
C GLU A 87 0.61 -4.42 -6.45
N PRO A 88 1.80 -4.35 -7.04
CA PRO A 88 2.80 -3.33 -6.68
C PRO A 88 2.44 -1.90 -7.10
N ARG A 89 1.45 -1.70 -7.98
CA ARG A 89 0.96 -0.38 -8.46
C ARG A 89 2.06 0.59 -8.89
N LEU A 90 3.11 0.09 -9.55
CA LEU A 90 4.31 0.87 -9.88
C LEU A 90 3.99 2.13 -10.70
N LEU A 91 3.09 2.02 -11.68
CA LEU A 91 2.69 3.16 -12.52
C LEU A 91 1.91 4.22 -11.74
N GLN A 92 1.02 3.80 -10.82
CA GLN A 92 0.29 4.75 -9.98
C GLN A 92 1.18 5.40 -8.93
N ARG A 93 2.19 4.68 -8.46
CA ARG A 93 3.13 5.13 -7.44
C ARG A 93 4.20 6.07 -7.98
N TYR A 94 4.75 5.77 -9.14
CA TYR A 94 5.91 6.46 -9.71
C TYR A 94 5.59 7.21 -11.01
N GLY A 95 4.50 6.87 -11.69
CA GLY A 95 4.11 7.49 -12.97
C GLY A 95 4.04 9.01 -12.92
N PRO A 96 3.37 9.63 -11.94
CA PRO A 96 3.32 11.08 -11.83
C PRO A 96 4.70 11.71 -11.62
N ALA A 97 5.55 11.12 -10.78
CA ALA A 97 6.91 11.60 -10.54
C ALA A 97 7.79 11.50 -11.79
N PHE A 98 7.69 10.41 -12.55
CA PHE A 98 8.36 10.26 -13.84
C PHE A 98 7.90 11.29 -14.86
N ALA A 99 6.58 11.48 -15.00
CA ALA A 99 6.03 12.46 -15.93
C ALA A 99 6.52 13.87 -15.63
N VAL A 100 6.48 14.27 -14.35
CA VAL A 100 6.95 15.59 -13.92
C VAL A 100 8.44 15.76 -14.18
N SER A 101 9.29 14.80 -13.80
CA SER A 101 10.74 14.85 -14.02
C SER A 101 11.09 14.93 -15.50
N PHE A 102 10.38 14.19 -16.34
CA PHE A 102 10.59 14.23 -17.80
C PHE A 102 10.23 15.59 -18.40
N ILE A 103 9.06 16.13 -18.04
CA ILE A 103 8.61 17.44 -18.56
C ILE A 103 9.49 18.57 -18.01
N SER A 104 9.90 18.51 -16.74
CA SER A 104 10.83 19.50 -16.15
C SER A 104 12.16 19.54 -16.89
N GLY A 105 12.76 18.36 -17.15
CA GLY A 105 14.02 18.27 -17.87
C GLY A 105 13.91 18.76 -19.32
N LEU A 106 12.78 18.49 -19.98
CA LEU A 106 12.52 19.01 -21.33
C LEU A 106 12.36 20.53 -21.32
N ALA A 107 11.59 21.09 -20.39
CA ALA A 107 11.36 22.52 -20.28
C ALA A 107 12.63 23.29 -19.91
N GLU A 108 13.49 22.75 -19.03
CA GLU A 108 14.80 23.33 -18.70
C GLU A 108 15.73 23.36 -19.92
N ASN A 109 15.79 22.28 -20.70
CA ASN A 109 16.59 22.24 -21.92
C ASN A 109 16.13 23.27 -22.96
N LEU A 110 14.84 23.45 -23.11
CA LEU A 110 14.26 24.43 -24.06
C LEU A 110 14.35 25.87 -23.55
N ALA A 111 14.41 26.07 -22.24
CA ALA A 111 14.53 27.39 -21.62
C ALA A 111 15.98 27.92 -21.57
N GLN A 112 16.99 27.07 -21.79
CA GLN A 112 18.38 27.50 -21.78
C GLN A 112 18.68 28.38 -22.98
N PRO A 113 19.28 29.61 -22.77
CA PRO A 113 19.72 30.45 -23.86
C PRO A 113 20.82 29.74 -24.66
N ARG A 114 20.73 29.78 -25.96
CA ARG A 114 21.78 29.27 -26.84
C ARG A 114 22.94 30.24 -26.80
N SER A 115 24.01 29.85 -26.16
CA SER A 115 25.27 30.62 -26.22
C SER A 115 26.08 30.22 -27.46
N THR A 116 26.31 31.15 -28.33
CA THR A 116 27.20 30.97 -29.50
C THR A 116 28.56 31.52 -29.13
N ILE A 117 29.60 30.67 -29.23
CA ILE A 117 30.97 31.12 -29.04
C ILE A 117 31.42 31.81 -30.35
N GLY A 118 31.48 33.13 -30.33
CA GLY A 118 32.05 33.91 -31.42
C GLY A 118 33.54 34.15 -31.17
N VAL A 119 34.38 34.01 -32.18
CA VAL A 119 35.81 34.39 -32.12
C VAL A 119 35.94 35.72 -32.81
N ILE A 120 36.25 36.78 -32.05
CA ILE A 120 36.55 38.12 -32.59
C ILE A 120 38.00 38.40 -32.27
N GLY A 121 38.85 38.32 -33.30
CA GLY A 121 40.32 38.45 -33.13
C GLY A 121 40.92 37.25 -32.38
N ASN A 122 41.71 37.53 -31.35
CA ASN A 122 42.37 36.52 -30.53
C ASN A 122 41.64 36.25 -29.19
N SER A 123 40.40 36.74 -29.04
CA SER A 123 39.59 36.58 -27.82
C SER A 123 38.31 35.84 -28.13
N GLN A 124 37.97 34.87 -27.27
CA GLN A 124 36.66 34.18 -27.30
C GLN A 124 35.62 35.06 -26.59
N VAL A 125 34.61 35.47 -27.30
CA VAL A 125 33.48 36.22 -26.75
C VAL A 125 32.26 35.29 -26.76
N VAL A 126 31.68 35.07 -25.59
CA VAL A 126 30.42 34.36 -25.47
C VAL A 126 29.31 35.39 -25.75
N ILE A 127 28.63 35.21 -26.87
CA ILE A 127 27.47 36.03 -27.23
C ILE A 127 26.24 35.27 -26.71
N GLU A 128 25.64 35.77 -25.65
CA GLU A 128 24.35 35.30 -25.20
C GLU A 128 23.28 35.93 -26.08
N GLU A 129 22.55 35.11 -26.84
CA GLU A 129 21.36 35.59 -27.55
C GLU A 129 20.28 35.97 -26.53
N PRO A 130 19.59 37.09 -26.70
CA PRO A 130 18.50 37.47 -25.82
C PRO A 130 17.41 36.38 -25.85
N SER A 131 16.90 36.01 -24.68
CA SER A 131 15.87 35.01 -24.52
C SER A 131 14.64 35.37 -25.37
N THR A 132 14.24 34.46 -26.26
CA THR A 132 13.03 34.62 -27.05
C THR A 132 11.77 34.47 -26.17
N LEU A 133 10.65 35.01 -26.64
CA LEU A 133 9.35 34.92 -25.94
C LEU A 133 8.97 33.45 -25.66
N GLU A 134 9.37 32.54 -26.56
CA GLU A 134 9.19 31.11 -26.40
C GLU A 134 10.03 30.55 -25.23
N GLN A 135 11.28 30.95 -25.11
CA GLN A 135 12.17 30.54 -24.00
C GLN A 135 11.65 31.05 -22.66
N ALA A 136 11.14 32.30 -22.62
CA ALA A 136 10.46 32.83 -21.44
C ALA A 136 9.19 32.04 -21.06
N GLY A 137 8.45 31.59 -22.07
CA GLY A 137 7.30 30.70 -21.87
C GLY A 137 7.68 29.35 -21.27
N TYR A 138 8.77 28.73 -21.77
CA TYR A 138 9.28 27.46 -21.22
C TYR A 138 9.83 27.61 -19.81
N ALA A 139 10.49 28.74 -19.50
CA ALA A 139 10.96 29.03 -18.15
C ALA A 139 9.81 29.25 -17.16
N GLY A 140 8.72 29.88 -17.60
CA GLY A 140 7.49 29.99 -16.82
C GLY A 140 6.82 28.63 -16.58
N LEU A 141 6.79 27.76 -17.59
CA LEU A 141 6.28 26.42 -17.49
C LEU A 141 7.10 25.58 -16.52
N SER A 142 8.44 25.65 -16.56
CA SER A 142 9.32 24.93 -15.64
C SER A 142 9.04 25.28 -14.17
N LYS A 143 8.80 26.57 -13.87
CA LYS A 143 8.45 26.99 -12.50
C LYS A 143 7.12 26.41 -12.04
N SER A 144 6.12 26.39 -12.90
CA SER A 144 4.80 25.80 -12.59
C SER A 144 4.89 24.29 -12.38
N ILE A 145 5.69 23.60 -13.19
CA ILE A 145 5.91 22.15 -13.06
C ILE A 145 6.68 21.83 -11.78
N ASN A 146 7.65 22.65 -11.38
CA ASN A 146 8.36 22.46 -10.12
C ASN A 146 7.45 22.61 -8.90
N ALA A 147 6.45 23.51 -8.94
CA ALA A 147 5.43 23.60 -7.90
C ALA A 147 4.57 22.31 -7.82
N ILE A 148 4.12 21.79 -8.96
CA ILE A 148 3.37 20.54 -9.05
C ILE A 148 4.23 19.34 -8.60
N SER A 149 5.54 19.34 -8.91
CA SER A 149 6.47 18.28 -8.45
C SER A 149 6.56 18.21 -6.94
N THR A 150 6.59 19.38 -6.29
CA THR A 150 6.63 19.45 -4.83
C THR A 150 5.36 18.90 -4.20
N ASP A 151 4.21 19.20 -4.79
CA ASP A 151 2.94 18.66 -4.33
C ASP A 151 2.85 17.13 -4.52
N ILE A 152 3.34 16.62 -5.64
CA ILE A 152 3.41 15.18 -5.90
C ILE A 152 4.40 14.49 -4.97
N ALA A 153 5.57 15.10 -4.70
CA ALA A 153 6.56 14.56 -3.79
C ALA A 153 6.06 14.50 -2.33
N ASN A 154 5.20 15.44 -1.95
CA ASN A 154 4.56 15.49 -0.63
C ASN A 154 3.39 14.49 -0.49
N GLN A 155 2.84 14.00 -1.58
CA GLN A 155 1.85 12.92 -1.55
C GLN A 155 2.54 11.62 -1.16
N ARG A 156 2.16 11.05 -0.01
CA ARG A 156 2.68 9.74 0.41
C ARG A 156 2.35 8.70 -0.67
N PRO A 157 3.36 8.04 -1.25
CA PRO A 157 3.10 7.01 -2.25
C PRO A 157 2.24 5.91 -1.61
N ARG A 158 1.09 5.61 -2.23
CA ARG A 158 0.23 4.51 -1.79
C ARG A 158 1.03 3.22 -1.82
N GLY A 159 0.92 2.43 -0.76
CA GLY A 159 1.53 1.11 -0.69
C GLY A 159 1.04 0.16 -1.79
N PRO A 160 1.61 -1.03 -1.90
CA PRO A 160 1.06 -2.06 -2.77
C PRO A 160 -0.37 -2.40 -2.35
N LEU A 161 -1.23 -2.71 -3.32
CA LEU A 161 -2.54 -3.26 -3.01
C LEU A 161 -2.37 -4.72 -2.60
N ILE A 162 -2.76 -5.03 -1.37
CA ILE A 162 -2.78 -6.38 -0.84
C ILE A 162 -4.23 -6.79 -0.68
N THR A 163 -4.58 -7.95 -1.22
CA THR A 163 -5.94 -8.47 -1.19
C THR A 163 -5.94 -9.89 -0.63
N ILE A 164 -6.84 -10.17 0.29
CA ILE A 164 -7.20 -11.51 0.74
C ILE A 164 -8.60 -11.79 0.19
N LYS A 165 -8.74 -12.83 -0.62
CA LYS A 165 -10.03 -13.18 -1.22
C LYS A 165 -10.95 -13.87 -0.21
N SER A 166 -12.25 -13.72 -0.38
CA SER A 166 -13.24 -14.59 0.28
C SER A 166 -12.96 -16.07 -0.03
N GLY A 167 -13.13 -16.94 0.96
CA GLY A 167 -12.82 -18.37 0.86
C GLY A 167 -11.32 -18.70 1.00
N HIS A 168 -10.45 -17.71 1.26
CA HIS A 168 -9.03 -17.99 1.52
C HIS A 168 -8.88 -18.72 2.86
N PRO A 169 -8.20 -19.89 2.90
CA PRO A 169 -8.03 -20.66 4.12
C PRO A 169 -7.12 -19.96 5.11
N VAL A 170 -7.45 -20.02 6.38
CA VAL A 170 -6.71 -19.38 7.46
C VAL A 170 -6.60 -20.28 8.68
N GLY A 171 -5.41 -20.35 9.28
CA GLY A 171 -5.21 -20.88 10.62
C GLY A 171 -5.43 -19.78 11.66
N ILE A 172 -6.10 -20.10 12.74
CA ILE A 172 -6.43 -19.19 13.84
C ILE A 172 -5.66 -19.65 15.07
N LEU A 173 -4.56 -18.97 15.38
CA LEU A 173 -3.74 -19.25 16.54
C LEU A 173 -4.26 -18.47 17.76
N PHE A 174 -4.77 -19.17 18.77
CA PHE A 174 -5.16 -18.55 20.03
C PHE A 174 -3.94 -18.22 20.87
N THR A 175 -3.74 -16.94 21.17
CA THR A 175 -2.61 -16.45 21.97
C THR A 175 -2.91 -16.40 23.48
N SER A 176 -4.18 -16.56 23.85
CA SER A 176 -4.63 -16.67 25.23
C SER A 176 -5.69 -17.76 25.37
N SER A 177 -5.74 -18.41 26.54
CA SER A 177 -6.80 -19.37 26.83
C SER A 177 -8.14 -18.66 27.04
N THR A 178 -9.20 -19.20 26.44
CA THR A 178 -10.56 -18.67 26.56
C THR A 178 -11.42 -19.70 27.32
N ASN A 179 -11.83 -19.33 28.52
CA ASN A 179 -12.73 -20.10 29.37
C ASN A 179 -14.15 -19.61 29.18
N ASN A 180 -15.18 -20.42 29.47
CA ASN A 180 -16.59 -20.07 29.36
C ASN A 180 -17.11 -19.82 27.92
N LEU A 181 -16.88 -20.76 27.02
CA LEU A 181 -17.48 -20.77 25.68
C LEU A 181 -18.85 -21.46 25.65
N ILE A 182 -19.42 -21.77 26.81
CA ILE A 182 -20.71 -22.42 26.99
C ILE A 182 -21.62 -21.51 27.81
#